data_af9e325b9ed03fb12e62e8dc77d84ad6
#
_entry.id   af9e325b9ed03fb12e62e8dc77d84ad6
#
_cell.length_a   1.000
_cell.length_b   1.000
_cell.length_c   1.000
_cell.angle_alpha   90.00
_cell.angle_beta   90.00
_cell.angle_gamma   90.00
#
_symmetry.space_group_name_H-M   'P 1'
#
loop_
_entity.id
_entity.type
_entity.pdbx_description
1 polymer ?
#
loop_
_entity_poly.entity_id
_entity_poly.type
_entity_poly.pdbx_seq_one_letter_code
_entity_poly.pdbx_strand_id
1 'polypeptide(L)'
;MATTSYMSSLVYALQPTKWSLFTLNLTSSYTAWGLGHLDRDTTEIAQCIDYINEYKQAKFGGGGKVVLMGHSTGSQDVLHYLYRSNPHTSLSSFDQDLQHIKRPVIDGAIMQAPVSDREAIHWVLEKGIGNKAAKDCRAAYDKLIKIAREAASSGHAGDVLLPLDITGQLGYPSTHPVSCRRFLSLVSPDSPNTPQEDDLFSSDISDEQLNKTFGMIHQQALLRYKLLVMPSGADQAVPDWVDKPATLARWQKAVDHNGQYQIWDTENSGPIPNASHALSNDDQAEPRQYLVEKVQNYLNGLEKALIPASAQIAA
;
A
#
# COMPACT_ATOMS: atom_id res chain seq x y z
N MET A 1 -6.84 -6.39 4.58
CA MET A 1 -6.18 -7.59 5.17
C MET A 1 -7.14 -8.57 5.86
N ALA A 2 -8.13 -8.14 6.60
CA ALA A 2 -9.02 -9.05 7.35
C ALA A 2 -9.67 -10.18 6.51
N THR A 3 -9.74 -10.01 5.20
CA THR A 3 -10.33 -10.98 4.25
C THR A 3 -9.29 -11.83 3.50
N THR A 4 -8.00 -11.63 3.71
CA THR A 4 -6.97 -12.45 3.07
C THR A 4 -6.85 -13.80 3.76
N SER A 5 -6.71 -14.87 2.97
CA SER A 5 -6.72 -16.24 3.49
C SER A 5 -5.54 -16.59 4.39
N TYR A 6 -4.43 -15.84 4.30
CA TYR A 6 -3.26 -16.06 5.15
C TYR A 6 -3.41 -15.49 6.57
N MET A 7 -4.45 -14.68 6.84
CA MET A 7 -4.66 -14.07 8.17
C MET A 7 -4.83 -15.11 9.27
N SER A 8 -5.58 -16.17 9.03
CA SER A 8 -5.73 -17.26 10.00
C SER A 8 -4.39 -17.94 10.31
N SER A 9 -3.54 -18.12 9.29
CA SER A 9 -2.20 -18.69 9.46
C SER A 9 -1.29 -17.78 10.28
N LEU A 10 -1.34 -16.46 10.06
CA LEU A 10 -0.60 -15.47 10.87
C LEU A 10 -1.10 -15.46 12.32
N VAL A 11 -2.42 -15.42 12.54
CA VAL A 11 -3.00 -15.47 13.89
C VAL A 11 -2.51 -16.71 14.64
N TYR A 12 -2.59 -17.89 13.99
CA TYR A 12 -2.11 -19.14 14.59
C TYR A 12 -0.61 -19.09 14.92
N ALA A 13 0.20 -18.58 14.01
CA ALA A 13 1.65 -18.49 14.19
C ALA A 13 2.07 -17.49 15.29
N LEU A 14 1.26 -16.47 15.56
CA LEU A 14 1.52 -15.49 16.59
C LEU A 14 1.04 -15.91 17.99
N GLN A 15 0.14 -16.88 18.11
CA GLN A 15 -0.41 -17.34 19.41
C GLN A 15 0.67 -17.69 20.47
N PRO A 16 1.78 -18.41 20.15
CA PRO A 16 2.81 -18.74 21.13
C PRO A 16 3.79 -17.58 21.39
N THR A 17 3.58 -16.41 20.79
CA THR A 17 4.47 -15.26 20.88
C THR A 17 3.92 -14.17 21.81
N LYS A 18 4.68 -13.09 21.97
CA LYS A 18 4.22 -11.88 22.68
C LYS A 18 3.50 -10.88 21.75
N TRP A 19 3.36 -11.20 20.49
CA TRP A 19 2.72 -10.33 19.51
C TRP A 19 1.19 -10.49 19.55
N SER A 20 0.51 -9.36 19.46
CA SER A 20 -0.93 -9.30 19.25
C SER A 20 -1.21 -8.73 17.85
N LEU A 21 -2.20 -9.29 17.15
CA LEU A 21 -2.60 -8.83 15.84
C LEU A 21 -3.89 -8.01 15.95
N PHE A 22 -3.86 -6.79 15.43
CA PHE A 22 -5.01 -5.91 15.30
C PHE A 22 -5.36 -5.77 13.82
N THR A 23 -6.62 -5.85 13.48
CA THR A 23 -7.12 -5.56 12.14
C THR A 23 -7.79 -4.21 12.13
N LEU A 24 -7.40 -3.34 11.20
CA LEU A 24 -7.98 -2.04 11.03
C LEU A 24 -8.92 -2.04 9.81
N ASN A 25 -10.12 -1.55 10.01
CA ASN A 25 -11.04 -1.20 8.93
C ASN A 25 -10.98 0.30 8.73
N LEU A 26 -10.46 0.73 7.59
CA LEU A 26 -10.42 2.12 7.17
C LEU A 26 -11.79 2.55 6.59
N THR A 27 -12.07 3.84 6.58
CA THR A 27 -13.24 4.38 5.89
C THR A 27 -13.27 3.97 4.40
N SER A 28 -12.09 3.84 3.78
CA SER A 28 -11.90 3.34 2.42
C SER A 28 -12.04 1.82 2.27
N SER A 29 -12.28 1.07 3.35
CA SER A 29 -12.38 -0.39 3.27
C SER A 29 -13.64 -0.86 2.53
N TYR A 30 -13.57 -2.07 1.94
CA TYR A 30 -14.68 -2.74 1.24
C TYR A 30 -15.18 -1.94 0.03
N THR A 31 -16.46 -1.61 -0.02
CA THR A 31 -17.09 -0.92 -1.15
C THR A 31 -16.69 0.55 -1.26
N ALA A 32 -16.12 1.14 -0.23
CA ALA A 32 -15.77 2.57 -0.18
C ALA A 32 -14.37 2.90 -0.73
N TRP A 33 -13.57 1.89 -1.16
CA TRP A 33 -12.21 2.13 -1.68
C TRP A 33 -12.16 3.12 -2.84
N GLY A 34 -13.20 3.14 -3.68
CA GLY A 34 -13.31 4.06 -4.81
C GLY A 34 -13.61 5.52 -4.43
N LEU A 35 -13.84 5.81 -3.15
CA LEU A 35 -14.11 7.15 -2.62
C LEU A 35 -12.99 7.65 -1.71
N GLY A 36 -12.10 6.75 -1.26
CA GLY A 36 -11.01 7.05 -0.35
C GLY A 36 -9.82 7.76 -0.99
N HIS A 37 -8.82 8.04 -0.18
CA HIS A 37 -7.51 8.53 -0.57
C HIS A 37 -6.47 8.23 0.52
N LEU A 38 -5.20 8.14 0.13
CA LEU A 38 -4.13 7.67 1.01
C LEU A 38 -3.85 8.62 2.20
N ASP A 39 -4.06 9.92 2.04
CA ASP A 39 -3.87 10.86 3.15
C ASP A 39 -4.90 10.62 4.28
N ARG A 40 -6.16 10.29 3.96
CA ARG A 40 -7.16 9.90 4.96
C ARG A 40 -6.81 8.56 5.59
N ASP A 41 -6.45 7.58 4.77
CA ASP A 41 -6.11 6.25 5.26
C ASP A 41 -4.93 6.31 6.24
N THR A 42 -3.88 7.08 5.93
CA THR A 42 -2.75 7.27 6.86
C THR A 42 -3.12 8.04 8.12
N THR A 43 -4.07 8.97 8.06
CA THR A 43 -4.62 9.65 9.24
C THR A 43 -5.34 8.66 10.16
N GLU A 44 -6.20 7.81 9.62
CA GLU A 44 -6.93 6.78 10.37
C GLU A 44 -5.97 5.72 10.95
N ILE A 45 -4.93 5.33 10.20
CA ILE A 45 -3.86 4.45 10.69
C ILE A 45 -3.14 5.09 11.87
N ALA A 46 -2.81 6.38 11.79
CA ALA A 46 -2.14 7.10 12.88
C ALA A 46 -3.01 7.14 14.15
N GLN A 47 -4.30 7.44 14.02
CA GLN A 47 -5.27 7.42 15.14
C GLN A 47 -5.36 6.02 15.78
N CYS A 48 -5.37 4.96 14.95
CA CYS A 48 -5.36 3.58 15.46
C CYS A 48 -4.08 3.26 16.23
N ILE A 49 -2.91 3.71 15.76
CA ILE A 49 -1.63 3.49 16.45
C ILE A 49 -1.60 4.25 17.78
N ASP A 50 -2.10 5.47 17.83
CA ASP A 50 -2.23 6.22 19.08
C ASP A 50 -3.12 5.49 20.08
N TYR A 51 -4.30 5.02 19.64
CA TYR A 51 -5.17 4.19 20.47
C TYR A 51 -4.47 2.93 21.00
N ILE A 52 -3.72 2.22 20.14
CA ILE A 52 -2.97 1.03 20.54
C ILE A 52 -1.89 1.40 21.58
N ASN A 53 -1.21 2.53 21.42
CA ASN A 53 -0.22 3.00 22.38
C ASN A 53 -0.86 3.35 23.75
N GLU A 54 -2.00 4.00 23.74
CA GLU A 54 -2.79 4.28 24.96
C GLU A 54 -3.26 2.96 25.63
N TYR A 55 -3.78 2.02 24.85
CA TYR A 55 -4.18 0.71 25.34
C TYR A 55 -3.00 -0.04 26.00
N LYS A 56 -1.83 -0.05 25.34
CA LYS A 56 -0.60 -0.65 25.88
C LYS A 56 -0.19 0.03 27.19
N GLN A 57 -0.24 1.36 27.22
CA GLN A 57 0.09 2.11 28.43
C GLN A 57 -0.86 1.77 29.58
N ALA A 58 -2.15 1.76 29.32
CA ALA A 58 -3.17 1.49 30.36
C ALA A 58 -3.12 0.05 30.89
N LYS A 59 -2.90 -0.93 29.99
CA LYS A 59 -2.98 -2.35 30.36
C LYS A 59 -1.66 -2.96 30.81
N PHE A 60 -0.53 -2.48 30.27
CA PHE A 60 0.78 -3.11 30.46
C PHE A 60 1.85 -2.13 31.02
N GLY A 61 1.47 -0.90 31.33
CA GLY A 61 2.41 0.12 31.77
C GLY A 61 3.30 0.69 30.66
N GLY A 62 2.90 0.53 29.40
CA GLY A 62 3.65 0.97 28.22
C GLY A 62 4.59 -0.11 27.68
N GLY A 63 5.50 0.33 26.81
CA GLY A 63 6.42 -0.58 26.11
C GLY A 63 5.76 -1.35 24.95
N GLY A 64 6.49 -2.34 24.42
CA GLY A 64 6.09 -3.11 23.27
C GLY A 64 6.24 -2.35 21.94
N LYS A 65 6.46 -3.08 20.88
CA LYS A 65 6.72 -2.57 19.54
C LYS A 65 5.45 -2.55 18.70
N VAL A 66 5.38 -1.67 17.71
CA VAL A 66 4.27 -1.57 16.75
C VAL A 66 4.78 -1.82 15.36
N VAL A 67 4.19 -2.77 14.66
CA VAL A 67 4.47 -3.08 13.25
C VAL A 67 3.22 -2.82 12.42
N LEU A 68 3.35 -2.02 11.38
CA LEU A 68 2.30 -1.77 10.40
C LEU A 68 2.45 -2.73 9.23
N MET A 69 1.41 -3.49 8.90
CA MET A 69 1.41 -4.38 7.74
C MET A 69 0.25 -4.08 6.80
N GLY A 70 0.57 -3.89 5.53
CA GLY A 70 -0.39 -3.68 4.45
C GLY A 70 -0.38 -4.79 3.41
N HIS A 71 -1.54 -5.05 2.79
CA HIS A 71 -1.71 -5.96 1.66
C HIS A 71 -2.32 -5.20 0.48
N SER A 72 -1.78 -5.41 -0.73
CA SER A 72 -2.31 -4.76 -1.95
C SER A 72 -2.35 -3.23 -1.79
N THR A 73 -3.50 -2.57 -1.88
CA THR A 73 -3.65 -1.13 -1.58
C THR A 73 -3.12 -0.77 -0.17
N GLY A 74 -3.24 -1.69 0.81
CA GLY A 74 -2.62 -1.48 2.12
C GLY A 74 -1.09 -1.34 2.07
N SER A 75 -0.42 -1.85 1.04
CA SER A 75 1.01 -1.57 0.81
C SER A 75 1.25 -0.13 0.36
N GLN A 76 0.32 0.46 -0.41
CA GLN A 76 0.33 1.90 -0.73
C GLN A 76 0.16 2.71 0.55
N ASP A 77 -0.77 2.34 1.44
CA ASP A 77 -0.96 2.99 2.75
C ASP A 77 0.30 2.94 3.61
N VAL A 78 0.96 1.77 3.70
CA VAL A 78 2.22 1.61 4.45
C VAL A 78 3.31 2.53 3.89
N LEU A 79 3.51 2.53 2.58
CA LEU A 79 4.52 3.39 1.97
C LEU A 79 4.16 4.86 2.16
N HIS A 80 2.90 5.24 1.92
CA HIS A 80 2.41 6.61 2.06
C HIS A 80 2.56 7.11 3.51
N TYR A 81 2.27 6.26 4.50
CA TYR A 81 2.52 6.54 5.91
C TYR A 81 3.98 6.90 6.19
N LEU A 82 4.91 6.22 5.53
CA LEU A 82 6.35 6.36 5.81
C LEU A 82 7.00 7.54 5.10
N TYR A 83 6.57 7.88 3.86
CA TYR A 83 7.30 8.86 3.05
C TYR A 83 6.71 10.27 3.07
N ARG A 84 5.40 10.43 3.29
CA ARG A 84 4.76 11.74 3.30
C ARG A 84 5.31 12.61 4.43
N SER A 85 5.35 13.92 4.22
CA SER A 85 5.71 14.89 5.27
C SER A 85 4.84 14.69 6.52
N ASN A 86 5.39 14.93 7.71
CA ASN A 86 4.70 14.61 8.96
C ASN A 86 4.61 15.82 9.90
N PRO A 87 3.44 16.43 10.11
CA PRO A 87 2.18 16.15 9.42
C PRO A 87 2.24 16.54 7.93
N HIS A 88 1.42 15.91 7.10
CA HIS A 88 1.27 16.41 5.73
C HIS A 88 0.43 17.70 5.77
N THR A 89 0.81 18.68 4.97
CA THR A 89 0.21 20.02 4.99
C THR A 89 -0.50 20.37 3.69
N SER A 90 -0.67 19.39 2.79
CA SER A 90 -1.39 19.63 1.55
C SER A 90 -2.88 19.90 1.84
N LEU A 91 -3.31 21.11 1.53
CA LEU A 91 -4.73 21.46 1.59
C LEU A 91 -5.48 20.62 0.53
N SER A 92 -6.21 19.61 0.96
CA SER A 92 -7.14 18.93 0.09
C SER A 92 -8.48 19.65 0.14
N SER A 93 -8.78 20.39 -0.91
CA SER A 93 -10.09 21.05 -1.04
C SER A 93 -11.26 20.06 -1.15
N PHE A 94 -10.99 18.79 -1.38
CA PHE A 94 -11.99 17.73 -1.57
C PHE A 94 -12.28 16.92 -0.28
N ASP A 95 -11.47 17.05 0.76
CA ASP A 95 -11.70 16.42 2.06
C ASP A 95 -11.51 17.45 3.18
N GLN A 96 -12.61 18.11 3.52
CA GLN A 96 -12.63 19.14 4.54
C GLN A 96 -12.53 18.59 5.97
N ASP A 97 -12.81 17.30 6.15
CA ASP A 97 -12.75 16.62 7.45
C ASP A 97 -11.37 16.02 7.72
N LEU A 98 -10.44 16.11 6.76
CA LEU A 98 -9.10 15.57 6.90
C LEU A 98 -8.33 16.30 8.01
N GLN A 99 -7.98 15.54 9.04
CA GLN A 99 -7.17 16.03 10.14
C GLN A 99 -5.70 15.83 9.82
N HIS A 100 -4.93 16.92 9.73
CA HIS A 100 -3.48 16.86 9.51
C HIS A 100 -2.76 16.50 10.82
N ILE A 101 -2.97 15.26 11.30
CA ILE A 101 -2.35 14.79 12.51
C ILE A 101 -0.91 14.36 12.29
N LYS A 102 -0.09 14.48 13.34
CA LYS A 102 1.28 13.96 13.34
C LYS A 102 1.22 12.44 13.48
N ARG A 103 1.76 11.72 12.49
CA ARG A 103 1.81 10.25 12.53
C ARG A 103 2.83 9.78 13.57
N PRO A 104 2.47 8.82 14.44
CA PRO A 104 3.41 8.17 15.36
C PRO A 104 4.54 7.42 14.62
N VAL A 105 5.69 7.38 15.27
CA VAL A 105 6.81 6.53 14.81
C VAL A 105 6.47 5.07 15.09
N ILE A 106 6.66 4.20 14.12
CA ILE A 106 6.45 2.75 14.22
C ILE A 106 7.79 2.00 14.29
N ASP A 107 7.76 0.80 14.85
CA ASP A 107 8.96 0.01 15.03
C ASP A 107 9.31 -0.81 13.79
N GLY A 108 8.31 -1.23 13.01
CA GLY A 108 8.52 -2.00 11.80
C GLY A 108 7.42 -1.78 10.77
N ALA A 109 7.70 -2.10 9.51
CA ALA A 109 6.74 -1.99 8.42
C ALA A 109 6.85 -3.18 7.46
N ILE A 110 5.70 -3.67 6.97
CA ILE A 110 5.60 -4.81 6.07
C ILE A 110 4.66 -4.46 4.91
N MET A 111 5.14 -4.58 3.68
CA MET A 111 4.33 -4.49 2.46
C MET A 111 4.19 -5.88 1.83
N GLN A 112 2.98 -6.38 1.71
CA GLN A 112 2.67 -7.65 1.06
C GLN A 112 1.86 -7.41 -0.21
N ALA A 113 2.25 -8.05 -1.31
CA ALA A 113 1.68 -7.89 -2.64
C ALA A 113 1.53 -6.42 -3.08
N PRO A 114 2.58 -5.58 -2.97
CA PRO A 114 2.54 -4.25 -3.57
C PRO A 114 2.40 -4.39 -5.09
N VAL A 115 1.36 -3.77 -5.67
CA VAL A 115 1.06 -3.82 -7.10
C VAL A 115 0.68 -2.43 -7.61
N SER A 116 0.88 -2.20 -8.91
CA SER A 116 0.45 -0.98 -9.59
C SER A 116 -0.94 -1.14 -10.16
N ASP A 117 -1.90 -0.34 -9.68
CA ASP A 117 -3.24 -0.26 -10.25
C ASP A 117 -3.19 0.21 -11.71
N ARG A 118 -2.30 1.15 -12.02
CA ARG A 118 -2.09 1.66 -13.38
C ARG A 118 -1.64 0.55 -14.34
N GLU A 119 -0.64 -0.23 -13.98
CA GLU A 119 -0.17 -1.34 -14.83
C GLU A 119 -1.21 -2.44 -14.97
N ALA A 120 -1.94 -2.75 -13.91
CA ALA A 120 -3.06 -3.69 -13.97
C ALA A 120 -4.15 -3.22 -14.95
N ILE A 121 -4.50 -1.94 -14.94
CA ILE A 121 -5.43 -1.36 -15.91
C ILE A 121 -4.84 -1.38 -17.32
N HIS A 122 -3.57 -1.05 -17.52
CA HIS A 122 -2.92 -1.14 -18.84
C HIS A 122 -2.98 -2.57 -19.37
N TRP A 123 -2.81 -3.57 -18.52
CA TRP A 123 -2.97 -4.97 -18.94
C TRP A 123 -4.41 -5.28 -19.39
N VAL A 124 -5.42 -4.78 -18.65
CA VAL A 124 -6.82 -4.88 -19.08
C VAL A 124 -7.05 -4.20 -20.43
N LEU A 125 -6.44 -3.05 -20.68
CA LEU A 125 -6.54 -2.36 -21.97
C LEU A 125 -5.85 -3.12 -23.11
N GLU A 126 -4.85 -3.92 -22.81
CA GLU A 126 -4.14 -4.72 -23.81
C GLU A 126 -4.82 -6.07 -24.09
N LYS A 127 -5.23 -6.78 -23.05
CA LYS A 127 -5.73 -8.17 -23.14
C LYS A 127 -7.25 -8.28 -23.07
N GLY A 128 -7.94 -7.27 -22.56
CA GLY A 128 -9.34 -7.37 -22.14
C GLY A 128 -9.47 -7.99 -20.74
N ILE A 129 -10.69 -8.17 -20.28
CA ILE A 129 -10.97 -8.78 -18.99
C ILE A 129 -12.24 -9.65 -19.02
N GLY A 130 -12.14 -10.89 -18.57
CA GLY A 130 -13.24 -11.85 -18.63
C GLY A 130 -13.70 -12.06 -20.09
N ASN A 131 -14.96 -11.74 -20.37
CA ASN A 131 -15.56 -11.83 -21.72
C ASN A 131 -15.51 -10.50 -22.50
N LYS A 132 -14.84 -9.46 -21.98
CA LYS A 132 -14.75 -8.13 -22.59
C LYS A 132 -13.48 -8.02 -23.41
N ALA A 133 -13.62 -7.62 -24.66
CA ALA A 133 -12.48 -7.46 -25.55
C ALA A 133 -11.68 -6.19 -25.20
N ALA A 134 -10.38 -6.21 -25.46
CA ALA A 134 -9.47 -5.08 -25.22
C ALA A 134 -9.97 -3.75 -25.86
N LYS A 135 -10.54 -3.81 -27.06
CA LYS A 135 -11.10 -2.61 -27.74
C LYS A 135 -12.24 -1.96 -26.94
N ASP A 136 -13.08 -2.78 -26.30
CA ASP A 136 -14.24 -2.29 -25.54
C ASP A 136 -13.77 -1.70 -24.19
N CYS A 137 -12.74 -2.33 -23.57
CA CYS A 137 -12.08 -1.80 -22.39
C CYS A 137 -11.41 -0.44 -22.69
N ARG A 138 -10.72 -0.28 -23.81
CA ARG A 138 -10.13 1.02 -24.21
C ARG A 138 -11.20 2.09 -24.40
N ALA A 139 -12.28 1.77 -25.13
CA ALA A 139 -13.37 2.71 -25.35
C ALA A 139 -14.04 3.15 -24.03
N ALA A 140 -14.17 2.24 -23.07
CA ALA A 140 -14.65 2.55 -21.72
C ALA A 140 -13.67 3.44 -20.98
N TYR A 141 -12.38 3.11 -20.99
CA TYR A 141 -11.31 3.89 -20.36
C TYR A 141 -11.29 5.33 -20.89
N ASP A 142 -11.30 5.51 -22.21
CA ASP A 142 -11.28 6.86 -22.81
C ASP A 142 -12.48 7.72 -22.39
N LYS A 143 -13.67 7.10 -22.27
CA LYS A 143 -14.86 7.79 -21.75
C LYS A 143 -14.69 8.19 -20.29
N LEU A 144 -14.18 7.28 -19.45
CA LEU A 144 -13.98 7.54 -18.02
C LEU A 144 -12.93 8.63 -17.80
N ILE A 145 -11.81 8.58 -18.54
CA ILE A 145 -10.77 9.64 -18.50
C ILE A 145 -11.36 11.00 -18.87
N LYS A 146 -12.18 11.05 -19.93
CA LYS A 146 -12.84 12.30 -20.34
C LYS A 146 -13.71 12.87 -19.22
N ILE A 147 -14.61 12.07 -18.66
CA ILE A 147 -15.50 12.48 -17.56
C ILE A 147 -14.65 12.95 -16.36
N ALA A 148 -13.64 12.18 -15.98
CA ALA A 148 -12.84 12.46 -14.80
C ALA A 148 -11.98 13.74 -14.96
N ARG A 149 -11.43 13.99 -16.15
CA ARG A 149 -10.67 15.23 -16.44
C ARG A 149 -11.59 16.45 -16.52
N GLU A 150 -12.80 16.32 -17.07
CA GLU A 150 -13.81 17.39 -17.05
C GLU A 150 -14.21 17.76 -15.61
N ALA A 151 -14.46 16.75 -14.75
CA ALA A 151 -14.73 16.98 -13.34
C ALA A 151 -13.54 17.62 -12.60
N ALA A 152 -12.32 17.19 -12.90
CA ALA A 152 -11.11 17.76 -12.30
C ALA A 152 -10.90 19.22 -12.72
N SER A 153 -11.11 19.57 -13.99
CA SER A 153 -10.97 20.93 -14.49
C SER A 153 -11.98 21.90 -13.91
N SER A 154 -13.15 21.40 -13.49
CA SER A 154 -14.20 22.19 -12.81
C SER A 154 -14.07 22.19 -11.28
N GLY A 155 -13.08 21.53 -10.71
CA GLY A 155 -12.86 21.44 -9.26
C GLY A 155 -13.75 20.44 -8.53
N HIS A 156 -14.50 19.59 -9.25
CA HIS A 156 -15.47 18.66 -8.67
C HIS A 156 -15.06 17.18 -8.77
N ALA A 157 -13.79 16.90 -8.99
CA ALA A 157 -13.32 15.52 -9.17
C ALA A 157 -13.59 14.59 -7.96
N GLY A 158 -13.64 15.16 -6.75
CA GLY A 158 -13.97 14.42 -5.54
C GLY A 158 -15.47 14.06 -5.42
N ASP A 159 -16.33 14.93 -5.94
CA ASP A 159 -17.78 14.83 -5.76
C ASP A 159 -18.46 14.03 -6.88
N VAL A 160 -17.87 14.04 -8.09
CA VAL A 160 -18.46 13.38 -9.26
C VAL A 160 -18.09 11.91 -9.27
N LEU A 161 -19.12 11.05 -9.31
CA LEU A 161 -18.98 9.61 -9.45
C LEU A 161 -18.97 9.18 -10.91
N LEU A 162 -18.15 8.21 -11.23
CA LEU A 162 -18.13 7.59 -12.55
C LEU A 162 -19.30 6.63 -12.74
N PRO A 163 -19.84 6.50 -13.98
CA PRO A 163 -20.91 5.55 -14.26
C PRO A 163 -20.49 4.10 -14.02
N LEU A 164 -21.24 3.38 -13.19
CA LEU A 164 -20.92 2.00 -12.77
C LEU A 164 -20.92 0.99 -13.92
N ASP A 165 -21.76 1.20 -14.92
CA ASP A 165 -21.82 0.38 -16.13
C ASP A 165 -20.56 0.52 -16.98
N ILE A 166 -19.92 1.69 -16.96
CA ILE A 166 -18.68 1.95 -17.67
C ILE A 166 -17.46 1.48 -16.86
N THR A 167 -17.39 1.79 -15.54
CA THR A 167 -16.30 1.27 -14.69
C THR A 167 -16.30 -0.27 -14.68
N GLY A 168 -17.47 -0.89 -14.71
CA GLY A 168 -17.63 -2.31 -14.86
C GLY A 168 -17.02 -2.89 -16.14
N GLN A 169 -16.84 -2.11 -17.22
CA GLN A 169 -16.14 -2.57 -18.43
C GLN A 169 -14.63 -2.79 -18.19
N LEU A 170 -14.05 -2.10 -17.21
CA LEU A 170 -12.64 -2.25 -16.80
C LEU A 170 -12.44 -3.31 -15.71
N GLY A 171 -13.50 -4.01 -15.29
CA GLY A 171 -13.43 -5.04 -14.27
C GLY A 171 -13.70 -4.55 -12.84
N TYR A 172 -13.99 -3.26 -12.64
CA TYR A 172 -14.44 -2.79 -11.34
C TYR A 172 -15.82 -3.39 -10.99
N PRO A 173 -16.04 -3.75 -9.72
CA PRO A 173 -17.35 -4.28 -9.33
C PRO A 173 -18.46 -3.24 -9.54
N SER A 174 -19.58 -3.65 -10.14
CA SER A 174 -20.70 -2.77 -10.46
C SER A 174 -21.44 -2.21 -9.22
N THR A 175 -21.06 -2.64 -8.04
CA THR A 175 -21.60 -2.19 -6.75
C THR A 175 -20.68 -1.21 -6.02
N HIS A 176 -19.51 -0.88 -6.59
CA HIS A 176 -18.50 -0.05 -5.94
C HIS A 176 -18.44 1.32 -6.64
N PRO A 177 -18.90 2.39 -6.00
CA PRO A 177 -18.77 3.74 -6.56
C PRO A 177 -17.30 4.14 -6.62
N VAL A 178 -16.93 4.82 -7.70
CA VAL A 178 -15.56 5.36 -7.89
C VAL A 178 -15.70 6.84 -8.23
N SER A 179 -15.06 7.70 -7.44
CA SER A 179 -15.00 9.13 -7.74
C SER A 179 -14.03 9.40 -8.89
N CYS A 180 -14.26 10.47 -9.63
CA CYS A 180 -13.37 10.90 -10.70
C CYS A 180 -11.94 11.13 -10.19
N ARG A 181 -11.79 11.70 -8.98
CA ARG A 181 -10.49 11.90 -8.33
C ARG A 181 -9.77 10.56 -8.08
N ARG A 182 -10.48 9.62 -7.44
CA ARG A 182 -9.88 8.30 -7.12
C ARG A 182 -9.51 7.55 -8.39
N PHE A 183 -10.36 7.59 -9.41
CA PHE A 183 -10.05 6.96 -10.68
C PHE A 183 -8.78 7.54 -11.31
N LEU A 184 -8.67 8.90 -11.39
CA LEU A 184 -7.45 9.53 -11.94
C LEU A 184 -6.21 9.20 -11.13
N SER A 185 -6.33 9.04 -9.81
CA SER A 185 -5.22 8.64 -8.96
C SER A 185 -4.76 7.20 -9.24
N LEU A 186 -5.69 6.26 -9.33
CA LEU A 186 -5.40 4.83 -9.59
C LEU A 186 -4.83 4.59 -10.98
N VAL A 187 -5.43 5.20 -12.02
CA VAL A 187 -4.98 4.97 -13.41
C VAL A 187 -3.82 5.89 -13.83
N SER A 188 -3.58 6.96 -13.07
CA SER A 188 -2.45 7.88 -13.22
C SER A 188 -2.08 8.19 -14.69
N PRO A 189 -2.98 8.82 -15.47
CA PRO A 189 -2.87 8.88 -16.94
C PRO A 189 -1.70 9.73 -17.44
N ASP A 190 -1.07 10.52 -16.58
CA ASP A 190 0.06 11.39 -16.91
C ASP A 190 1.40 10.80 -16.43
N SER A 191 1.39 9.58 -15.87
CA SER A 191 2.57 8.80 -15.52
C SER A 191 3.30 8.30 -16.79
N PRO A 192 4.62 8.07 -16.69
CA PRO A 192 5.47 8.16 -15.50
C PRO A 192 5.99 9.58 -15.20
N ASN A 193 5.65 10.60 -15.99
CA ASN A 193 6.17 11.94 -15.84
C ASN A 193 5.64 12.64 -14.58
N THR A 194 4.34 12.50 -14.31
CA THR A 194 3.64 13.07 -13.15
C THR A 194 2.77 12.03 -12.46
N PRO A 195 3.38 11.09 -11.72
CA PRO A 195 2.62 10.06 -11.00
C PRO A 195 1.63 10.67 -10.01
N GLN A 196 0.42 10.15 -9.98
CA GLN A 196 -0.58 10.50 -9.00
C GLN A 196 -0.35 9.75 -7.68
N GLU A 197 -1.15 10.07 -6.66
CA GLU A 197 -1.00 9.58 -5.28
C GLU A 197 -0.89 8.05 -5.17
N ASP A 198 -1.69 7.30 -5.92
CA ASP A 198 -1.71 5.84 -5.86
C ASP A 198 -0.65 5.17 -6.75
N ASP A 199 -0.03 5.89 -7.68
CA ASP A 199 0.97 5.31 -8.59
C ASP A 199 2.36 5.27 -7.97
N LEU A 200 2.51 4.40 -6.98
CA LEU A 200 3.73 4.23 -6.19
C LEU A 200 4.60 3.06 -6.65
N PHE A 201 4.02 2.09 -7.37
CA PHE A 201 4.64 0.79 -7.62
C PHE A 201 4.85 0.44 -9.10
N SER A 202 4.48 1.31 -10.03
CA SER A 202 4.67 1.05 -11.46
C SER A 202 6.15 0.89 -11.82
N SER A 203 6.44 -0.10 -12.64
CA SER A 203 7.81 -0.49 -13.00
C SER A 203 8.56 0.55 -13.83
N ASP A 204 7.85 1.43 -14.52
CA ASP A 204 8.41 2.49 -15.37
C ASP A 204 8.59 3.85 -14.66
N ILE A 205 8.21 3.96 -13.38
CA ILE A 205 8.50 5.16 -12.57
C ILE A 205 10.01 5.39 -12.51
N SER A 206 10.44 6.62 -12.74
CA SER A 206 11.86 6.97 -12.74
C SER A 206 12.51 6.87 -11.36
N ASP A 207 13.83 6.67 -11.29
CA ASP A 207 14.57 6.66 -10.03
C ASP A 207 14.43 8.00 -9.28
N GLU A 208 14.27 9.11 -10.01
CA GLU A 208 14.00 10.42 -9.40
C GLU A 208 12.65 10.42 -8.65
N GLN A 209 11.61 9.83 -9.24
CA GLN A 209 10.30 9.72 -8.58
C GLN A 209 10.33 8.72 -7.41
N LEU A 210 11.06 7.60 -7.56
CA LEU A 210 11.26 6.66 -6.44
C LEU A 210 11.99 7.32 -5.26
N ASN A 211 12.91 8.23 -5.52
CA ASN A 211 13.57 9.01 -4.47
C ASN A 211 12.63 9.99 -3.76
N LYS A 212 11.52 10.41 -4.40
CA LYS A 212 10.48 11.26 -3.77
C LYS A 212 9.48 10.48 -2.92
N THR A 213 9.50 9.14 -3.00
CA THR A 213 8.64 8.25 -2.22
C THR A 213 9.49 7.34 -1.32
N PHE A 214 9.99 6.24 -1.82
CA PHE A 214 10.85 5.30 -1.08
C PHE A 214 12.08 5.98 -0.46
N GLY A 215 12.74 6.89 -1.18
CA GLY A 215 13.90 7.62 -0.69
C GLY A 215 13.60 8.58 0.48
N MET A 216 12.34 8.98 0.65
CA MET A 216 11.95 9.88 1.74
C MET A 216 11.75 9.17 3.08
N ILE A 217 11.68 7.83 3.11
CA ILE A 217 11.45 7.05 4.34
C ILE A 217 12.50 7.40 5.41
N HIS A 218 13.76 7.47 5.03
CA HIS A 218 14.83 7.85 5.96
C HIS A 218 14.64 9.26 6.52
N GLN A 219 14.31 10.22 5.66
CA GLN A 219 14.18 11.62 6.04
C GLN A 219 13.00 11.87 6.98
N GLN A 220 11.88 11.16 6.78
CA GLN A 220 10.70 11.29 7.65
C GLN A 220 10.90 10.63 9.03
N ALA A 221 11.85 9.70 9.14
CA ALA A 221 12.23 9.02 10.39
C ALA A 221 11.04 8.39 11.15
N LEU A 222 10.02 7.91 10.42
CA LEU A 222 8.83 7.26 10.98
C LEU A 222 9.00 5.75 11.20
N LEU A 223 10.10 5.17 10.74
CA LEU A 223 10.42 3.74 10.84
C LEU A 223 11.71 3.54 11.64
N ARG A 224 11.64 2.76 12.74
CA ARG A 224 12.78 2.51 13.62
C ARG A 224 13.65 1.32 13.20
N TYR A 225 13.04 0.29 12.60
CA TYR A 225 13.74 -0.92 12.19
C TYR A 225 13.83 -0.98 10.66
N LYS A 226 13.31 -2.02 10.07
CA LYS A 226 13.42 -2.25 8.62
C LYS A 226 12.06 -2.26 7.94
N LEU A 227 12.06 -2.08 6.64
CA LEU A 227 10.93 -2.31 5.75
C LEU A 227 11.06 -3.70 5.12
N LEU A 228 10.08 -4.57 5.38
CA LEU A 228 9.93 -5.87 4.76
C LEU A 228 8.99 -5.76 3.55
N VAL A 229 9.41 -6.23 2.38
CA VAL A 229 8.62 -6.18 1.15
C VAL A 229 8.50 -7.57 0.53
N MET A 230 7.27 -8.06 0.39
CA MET A 230 6.96 -9.41 -0.09
C MET A 230 5.94 -9.39 -1.23
N PRO A 231 6.36 -9.18 -2.49
CA PRO A 231 5.47 -9.34 -3.64
C PRO A 231 5.02 -10.79 -3.79
N SER A 232 3.85 -11.00 -4.36
CA SER A 232 3.38 -12.32 -4.76
C SER A 232 4.07 -12.75 -6.07
N GLY A 233 4.70 -13.92 -6.05
CA GLY A 233 5.52 -14.39 -7.18
C GLY A 233 4.71 -14.68 -8.45
N ALA A 234 3.50 -15.26 -8.29
CA ALA A 234 2.54 -15.55 -9.36
C ALA A 234 1.31 -14.64 -9.27
N ASP A 235 1.53 -13.36 -9.01
CA ASP A 235 0.48 -12.36 -8.86
C ASP A 235 -0.24 -12.09 -10.18
N GLN A 236 -1.53 -12.39 -10.25
CA GLN A 236 -2.35 -12.19 -11.43
C GLN A 236 -2.71 -10.71 -11.71
N ALA A 237 -2.43 -9.81 -10.77
CA ALA A 237 -2.61 -8.37 -10.95
C ALA A 237 -1.35 -7.68 -11.51
N VAL A 238 -0.23 -8.41 -11.63
CA VAL A 238 1.03 -7.88 -12.16
C VAL A 238 1.23 -8.37 -13.59
N PRO A 239 1.31 -7.45 -14.57
CA PRO A 239 1.51 -7.80 -15.98
C PRO A 239 2.79 -8.59 -16.26
N ASP A 240 2.78 -9.38 -17.34
CA ASP A 240 3.91 -10.24 -17.73
C ASP A 240 5.18 -9.47 -18.12
N TRP A 241 5.05 -8.19 -18.52
CA TRP A 241 6.21 -7.34 -18.87
C TRP A 241 6.95 -6.79 -17.66
N VAL A 242 6.40 -6.92 -16.43
CA VAL A 242 7.03 -6.39 -15.22
C VAL A 242 8.14 -7.31 -14.74
N ASP A 243 9.38 -6.83 -14.79
CA ASP A 243 10.52 -7.49 -14.17
C ASP A 243 10.49 -7.24 -12.64
N LYS A 244 9.83 -8.16 -11.91
CA LYS A 244 9.69 -8.07 -10.44
C LYS A 244 11.03 -7.97 -9.71
N PRO A 245 12.07 -8.79 -10.02
CA PRO A 245 13.39 -8.66 -9.40
C PRO A 245 14.04 -7.30 -9.64
N ALA A 246 14.02 -6.79 -10.86
CA ALA A 246 14.58 -5.49 -11.19
C ALA A 246 13.83 -4.35 -10.49
N THR A 247 12.50 -4.43 -10.43
CA THR A 247 11.65 -3.45 -9.72
C THR A 247 11.98 -3.42 -8.23
N LEU A 248 12.08 -4.57 -7.57
CA LEU A 248 12.45 -4.66 -6.17
C LEU A 248 13.85 -4.10 -5.89
N ALA A 249 14.82 -4.40 -6.75
CA ALA A 249 16.17 -3.88 -6.62
C ALA A 249 16.21 -2.34 -6.71
N ARG A 250 15.37 -1.74 -7.57
CA ARG A 250 15.23 -0.28 -7.66
C ARG A 250 14.60 0.33 -6.41
N TRP A 251 13.55 -0.30 -5.86
CA TRP A 251 12.94 0.15 -4.60
C TRP A 251 13.93 0.07 -3.44
N GLN A 252 14.64 -1.06 -3.28
CA GLN A 252 15.69 -1.21 -2.28
C GLN A 252 16.77 -0.14 -2.42
N LYS A 253 17.25 0.10 -3.64
CA LYS A 253 18.25 1.12 -3.92
C LYS A 253 17.79 2.53 -3.49
N ALA A 254 16.52 2.86 -3.72
CA ALA A 254 15.93 4.13 -3.31
C ALA A 254 15.80 4.23 -1.78
N VAL A 255 15.25 3.20 -1.12
CA VAL A 255 15.10 3.13 0.34
C VAL A 255 16.44 3.26 1.06
N ASP A 256 17.45 2.51 0.61
CA ASP A 256 18.77 2.46 1.24
C ASP A 256 19.73 3.54 0.73
N HIS A 257 19.26 4.50 -0.10
CA HIS A 257 20.08 5.55 -0.69
C HIS A 257 21.39 5.02 -1.28
N ASN A 258 21.29 4.04 -2.18
CA ASN A 258 22.44 3.35 -2.77
C ASN A 258 23.35 2.66 -1.73
N GLY A 259 22.78 2.14 -0.65
CA GLY A 259 23.51 1.41 0.39
C GLY A 259 24.09 2.29 1.52
N GLN A 260 23.73 3.57 1.57
CA GLN A 260 24.09 4.45 2.69
C GLN A 260 23.36 4.07 3.97
N TYR A 261 22.14 3.54 3.85
CA TYR A 261 21.31 3.09 4.97
C TYR A 261 21.00 1.60 4.83
N GLN A 262 20.47 1.00 5.88
CA GLN A 262 20.06 -0.40 5.94
C GLN A 262 18.59 -0.48 6.39
N ILE A 263 17.71 0.23 5.67
CA ILE A 263 16.28 0.29 5.98
C ILE A 263 15.55 -0.91 5.38
N TRP A 264 15.99 -1.38 4.22
CA TRP A 264 15.41 -2.57 3.58
C TRP A 264 15.80 -3.85 4.32
N ASP A 265 14.83 -4.73 4.59
CA ASP A 265 15.12 -6.07 5.13
C ASP A 265 15.55 -7.03 4.02
N THR A 266 16.86 -7.10 3.77
CA THR A 266 17.43 -7.94 2.71
C THR A 266 17.31 -9.44 2.97
N GLU A 267 17.16 -9.86 4.23
CA GLU A 267 17.08 -11.27 4.61
C GLU A 267 15.71 -11.88 4.36
N ASN A 268 14.66 -11.06 4.53
CA ASN A 268 13.28 -11.54 4.46
C ASN A 268 12.49 -11.00 3.27
N SER A 269 12.93 -9.88 2.65
CA SER A 269 12.27 -9.32 1.47
C SER A 269 12.54 -10.17 0.23
N GLY A 270 11.52 -10.24 -0.62
CA GLY A 270 11.58 -10.95 -1.89
C GLY A 270 10.25 -11.54 -2.30
N PRO A 271 10.12 -12.01 -3.56
CA PRO A 271 8.89 -12.62 -4.03
C PRO A 271 8.54 -13.89 -3.24
N ILE A 272 7.29 -14.02 -2.82
CA ILE A 272 6.77 -15.27 -2.26
C ILE A 272 6.58 -16.25 -3.42
N PRO A 273 7.31 -17.39 -3.45
CA PRO A 273 7.24 -18.32 -4.57
C PRO A 273 5.79 -18.80 -4.81
N ASN A 274 5.37 -18.83 -6.07
CA ASN A 274 4.05 -19.32 -6.51
C ASN A 274 2.83 -18.66 -5.84
N ALA A 275 3.02 -17.57 -5.10
CA ALA A 275 1.92 -16.89 -4.43
C ALA A 275 1.03 -16.18 -5.44
N SER A 276 -0.28 -16.43 -5.37
CA SER A 276 -1.30 -15.58 -5.99
C SER A 276 -1.44 -14.26 -5.22
N HIS A 277 -2.14 -13.28 -5.76
CA HIS A 277 -2.26 -11.95 -5.15
C HIS A 277 -2.63 -12.00 -3.65
N ALA A 278 -3.70 -12.71 -3.31
CA ALA A 278 -4.21 -12.81 -1.93
C ALA A 278 -3.88 -14.15 -1.24
N LEU A 279 -3.08 -15.03 -1.85
CA LEU A 279 -2.77 -16.37 -1.36
C LEU A 279 -4.04 -17.20 -1.03
N SER A 280 -5.11 -17.03 -1.81
CA SER A 280 -6.44 -17.52 -1.48
C SER A 280 -6.86 -18.83 -2.16
N ASN A 281 -6.13 -19.31 -3.15
CA ASN A 281 -6.42 -20.55 -3.85
C ASN A 281 -6.07 -21.78 -3.01
N ASP A 282 -6.58 -22.95 -3.38
CA ASP A 282 -6.34 -24.20 -2.67
C ASP A 282 -4.87 -24.65 -2.70
N ASP A 283 -4.15 -24.31 -3.75
CA ASP A 283 -2.73 -24.58 -3.95
C ASP A 283 -1.78 -23.62 -3.20
N GLN A 284 -2.31 -22.73 -2.36
CA GLN A 284 -1.54 -21.67 -1.70
C GLN A 284 -1.08 -22.03 -0.28
N ALA A 285 -1.07 -23.29 0.11
CA ALA A 285 -0.62 -23.72 1.44
C ALA A 285 0.87 -23.38 1.68
N GLU A 286 1.74 -23.73 0.73
CA GLU A 286 3.18 -23.45 0.82
C GLU A 286 3.48 -21.93 0.74
N PRO A 287 2.91 -21.15 -0.19
CA PRO A 287 3.03 -19.69 -0.18
C PRO A 287 2.61 -19.04 1.13
N ARG A 288 1.50 -19.49 1.75
CA ARG A 288 1.07 -18.99 3.06
C ARG A 288 2.06 -19.32 4.17
N GLN A 289 2.60 -20.53 4.18
CA GLN A 289 3.62 -20.93 5.15
C GLN A 289 4.89 -20.11 4.99
N TYR A 290 5.35 -19.90 3.76
CA TYR A 290 6.51 -19.06 3.45
C TYR A 290 6.32 -17.62 3.95
N LEU A 291 5.15 -17.02 3.68
CA LEU A 291 4.83 -15.68 4.19
C LEU A 291 4.92 -15.63 5.71
N VAL A 292 4.29 -16.60 6.40
CA VAL A 292 4.29 -16.67 7.87
C VAL A 292 5.70 -16.77 8.42
N GLU A 293 6.55 -17.63 7.84
CA GLU A 293 7.94 -17.79 8.24
C GLU A 293 8.73 -16.48 8.09
N LYS A 294 8.59 -15.79 6.96
CA LYS A 294 9.25 -14.49 6.73
C LYS A 294 8.80 -13.42 7.71
N VAL A 295 7.50 -13.35 8.00
CA VAL A 295 6.97 -12.44 9.01
C VAL A 295 7.52 -12.77 10.41
N GLN A 296 7.53 -14.04 10.81
CA GLN A 296 8.10 -14.46 12.10
C GLN A 296 9.59 -14.14 12.21
N ASN A 297 10.37 -14.40 11.16
CA ASN A 297 11.80 -14.08 11.13
C ASN A 297 12.03 -12.58 11.27
N TYR A 298 11.26 -11.78 10.57
CA TYR A 298 11.27 -10.32 10.66
C TYR A 298 10.96 -9.84 12.09
N LEU A 299 9.90 -10.33 12.71
CA LEU A 299 9.50 -9.98 14.08
C LEU A 299 10.57 -10.39 15.10
N ASN A 300 11.16 -11.58 14.95
CA ASN A 300 12.27 -12.04 15.78
C ASN A 300 13.52 -11.16 15.63
N GLY A 301 13.82 -10.72 14.42
CA GLY A 301 14.91 -9.77 14.15
C GLY A 301 14.65 -8.42 14.83
N LEU A 302 13.42 -7.92 14.69
CA LEU A 302 12.99 -6.68 15.34
C LEU A 302 13.08 -6.76 16.88
N GLU A 303 12.70 -7.87 17.49
CA GLU A 303 12.80 -8.06 18.94
C GLU A 303 14.24 -8.00 19.44
N LYS A 304 15.17 -8.59 18.69
CA LYS A 304 16.60 -8.64 19.03
C LYS A 304 17.33 -7.32 18.74
N ALA A 305 16.79 -6.48 17.85
CA ALA A 305 17.42 -5.23 17.52
C ALA A 305 17.43 -4.28 18.73
N LEU A 306 18.63 -3.84 19.11
CA LEU A 306 18.82 -2.75 20.06
C LEU A 306 18.43 -1.44 19.33
N ILE A 307 17.19 -1.01 19.48
CA ILE A 307 16.73 0.26 18.94
C ILE A 307 17.15 1.35 19.94
N PRO A 308 18.08 2.25 19.57
CA PRO A 308 18.50 3.31 20.49
C PRO A 308 17.32 4.18 20.91
N ALA A 309 17.22 4.47 22.20
CA ALA A 309 16.22 5.38 22.75
C ALA A 309 16.35 6.82 22.21
N SER A 310 17.48 7.15 21.58
CA SER A 310 17.79 8.48 21.05
C SER A 310 17.05 8.86 19.76
N ALA A 311 16.28 7.95 19.14
CA ALA A 311 15.34 8.34 18.07
C ALA A 311 14.06 9.05 18.58
N GLN A 312 13.98 9.33 19.89
CA GLN A 312 12.83 9.98 20.52
C GLN A 312 12.94 11.52 20.61
N ILE A 313 14.04 12.13 20.17
CA ILE A 313 14.22 13.57 20.32
C ILE A 313 14.48 14.22 18.97
N ALA A 314 13.43 14.50 18.25
CA ALA A 314 13.24 15.66 17.39
C ALA A 314 11.72 15.88 17.29
N ALA A 315 11.15 16.33 18.39
CA ALA A 315 9.78 16.80 18.45
C ALA A 315 9.75 18.30 18.26
#